data_efae6e488fd38eeca552e6d040771375
#
_entry.id   efae6e488fd38eeca552e6d040771375
#
_cell.length_a   1.000
_cell.length_b   1.000
_cell.length_c   1.000
_cell.angle_alpha   90.00
_cell.angle_beta   90.00
_cell.angle_gamma   90.00
#
_symmetry.space_group_name_H-M   'P 1'
#
loop_
_entity.id
_entity.type
_entity.pdbx_description
1 polymer ?
#
loop_
_entity_poly.entity_id
_entity_poly.type
_entity_poly.pdbx_seq_one_letter_code
_entity_poly.pdbx_strand_id
1 'polypeptide(L)'
;MKDLLRPILELTVVFPGLLLAYFPVRSYLKQPPARLAAWAVPLLLGLCLGGGLLCYCFNSPTALPLLVITLAASLLYVKTLQASLWKSGTIALAVCAVFACLNSLSRAIGTAITLRQQLPPDKPWFCFAACIFYNAVCWLITAAAYYPATHAVRMMVEDDNFAQTWYAFWVLPLVFILLNLFMIPRYPTTLQTGRVLQVYIVMSIALLFLMLFFNAIFLLMAISINRNARLQQENQFLSMQQQRYESLKAAIEEARQTRHDMRHQMNQLSALAEAGDLDGLKAYLAKTVSRIPELDMSFCENRAADSVVGYYCALAKREGIPFCAKLDLPQTLPVDEIDMCLVLSNLLENAFEASLRTAPARRKIEVTAYVHAARLVLIETENAFDGEINENSGVFRSSKRKGNGIGIQSVRHIAEKSGGASTVTYQDGLFCAKVMLRG
;
A
#
# COMPACT_ATOMS: atom_id res chain seq x y z
N MET A 1 -51.72 -25.38 -5.06
CA MET A 1 -50.51 -25.09 -5.85
C MET A 1 -49.86 -23.72 -5.49
N LYS A 2 -50.64 -22.61 -5.42
CA LYS A 2 -50.12 -21.28 -5.01
C LYS A 2 -49.51 -21.28 -3.61
N ASP A 3 -50.06 -21.98 -2.64
CA ASP A 3 -49.61 -22.04 -1.26
C ASP A 3 -48.31 -22.81 -1.09
N LEU A 4 -48.00 -23.77 -1.96
CA LEU A 4 -46.71 -24.48 -2.01
C LEU A 4 -45.63 -23.62 -2.70
N LEU A 5 -45.97 -22.96 -3.79
CA LEU A 5 -45.03 -22.13 -4.54
C LEU A 5 -44.58 -20.88 -3.79
N ARG A 6 -45.42 -20.32 -2.94
CA ARG A 6 -45.17 -19.08 -2.20
C ARG A 6 -43.88 -19.14 -1.34
N PRO A 7 -43.73 -20.09 -0.39
CA PRO A 7 -42.51 -20.14 0.44
C PRO A 7 -41.25 -20.46 -0.38
N ILE A 8 -41.38 -21.24 -1.45
CA ILE A 8 -40.25 -21.51 -2.35
C ILE A 8 -39.79 -20.23 -3.05
N LEU A 9 -40.75 -19.45 -3.63
CA LEU A 9 -40.42 -18.17 -4.27
C LEU A 9 -39.76 -17.18 -3.29
N GLU A 10 -40.20 -17.12 -2.03
CA GLU A 10 -39.60 -16.25 -1.03
C GLU A 10 -38.15 -16.63 -0.76
N LEU A 11 -37.84 -17.92 -0.70
CA LEU A 11 -36.46 -18.40 -0.47
C LEU A 11 -35.53 -18.22 -1.68
N THR A 12 -36.06 -18.21 -2.91
CA THR A 12 -35.26 -18.01 -4.13
C THR A 12 -34.63 -16.64 -4.25
N VAL A 13 -34.99 -15.67 -3.42
CA VAL A 13 -34.38 -14.33 -3.35
C VAL A 13 -32.87 -14.40 -3.00
N VAL A 14 -32.41 -15.50 -2.42
CA VAL A 14 -30.96 -15.72 -2.18
C VAL A 14 -30.15 -15.71 -3.48
N PHE A 15 -30.72 -16.12 -4.63
CA PHE A 15 -30.01 -16.14 -5.91
C PHE A 15 -29.60 -14.74 -6.42
N PRO A 16 -30.53 -13.76 -6.59
CA PRO A 16 -30.13 -12.41 -6.97
C PRO A 16 -29.17 -11.77 -5.95
N GLY A 17 -29.35 -12.03 -4.64
CA GLY A 17 -28.45 -11.55 -3.61
C GLY A 17 -27.03 -12.10 -3.75
N LEU A 18 -26.89 -13.41 -3.94
CA LEU A 18 -25.60 -14.05 -4.14
C LEU A 18 -24.94 -13.59 -5.43
N LEU A 19 -25.69 -13.47 -6.52
CA LEU A 19 -25.21 -12.97 -7.81
C LEU A 19 -24.66 -11.54 -7.66
N LEU A 20 -25.38 -10.66 -6.96
CA LEU A 20 -24.97 -9.30 -6.69
C LEU A 20 -23.67 -9.26 -5.87
N ALA A 21 -23.52 -10.14 -4.88
CA ALA A 21 -22.30 -10.26 -4.09
C ALA A 21 -21.08 -10.72 -4.92
N TYR A 22 -21.26 -11.59 -5.89
CA TYR A 22 -20.17 -12.09 -6.74
C TYR A 22 -19.69 -11.10 -7.81
N PHE A 23 -20.50 -10.13 -8.24
CA PHE A 23 -20.13 -9.19 -9.30
C PHE A 23 -18.79 -8.46 -9.01
N PRO A 24 -18.57 -7.83 -7.85
CA PRO A 24 -17.35 -7.07 -7.60
C PRO A 24 -16.11 -7.95 -7.34
N VAL A 25 -16.30 -9.22 -6.97
CA VAL A 25 -15.20 -10.13 -6.58
C VAL A 25 -14.93 -11.24 -7.61
N ARG A 26 -15.44 -11.10 -8.80
CA ARG A 26 -15.33 -12.12 -9.86
C ARG A 26 -13.87 -12.51 -10.16
N SER A 27 -12.93 -11.59 -10.06
CA SER A 27 -11.48 -11.82 -10.26
C SER A 27 -10.85 -12.69 -9.15
N TYR A 28 -11.48 -12.77 -7.98
CA TYR A 28 -11.00 -13.53 -6.82
C TYR A 28 -11.61 -14.92 -6.67
N LEU A 29 -12.34 -15.41 -7.67
CA LEU A 29 -12.94 -16.75 -7.64
C LEU A 29 -11.84 -17.83 -7.70
N LYS A 30 -11.92 -18.82 -6.80
CA LYS A 30 -11.04 -20.00 -6.81
C LYS A 30 -11.29 -20.94 -8.01
N GLN A 31 -12.48 -20.89 -8.58
CA GLN A 31 -12.91 -21.74 -9.68
C GLN A 31 -13.58 -20.92 -10.79
N PRO A 32 -13.57 -21.38 -12.04
CA PRO A 32 -14.30 -20.72 -13.11
C PRO A 32 -15.80 -20.58 -12.77
N PRO A 33 -16.44 -19.43 -13.09
CA PRO A 33 -17.83 -19.16 -12.70
C PRO A 33 -18.82 -20.23 -13.20
N ALA A 34 -18.58 -20.81 -14.38
CA ALA A 34 -19.43 -21.89 -14.89
C ALA A 34 -19.40 -23.15 -14.03
N ARG A 35 -18.19 -23.54 -13.56
CA ARG A 35 -18.02 -24.71 -12.68
C ARG A 35 -18.62 -24.46 -11.30
N LEU A 36 -18.43 -23.23 -10.77
CA LEU A 36 -19.06 -22.82 -9.51
C LEU A 36 -20.59 -22.88 -9.60
N ALA A 37 -21.17 -22.31 -10.65
CA ALA A 37 -22.62 -22.32 -10.87
C ALA A 37 -23.18 -23.74 -11.01
N ALA A 38 -22.46 -24.65 -11.68
CA ALA A 38 -22.90 -26.02 -11.95
C ALA A 38 -23.22 -26.83 -10.69
N TRP A 39 -22.52 -26.59 -9.57
CA TRP A 39 -22.79 -27.30 -8.32
C TRP A 39 -23.49 -26.42 -7.26
N ALA A 40 -23.21 -25.11 -7.20
CA ALA A 40 -23.76 -24.22 -6.19
C ALA A 40 -25.24 -23.91 -6.44
N VAL A 41 -25.65 -23.73 -7.71
CA VAL A 41 -27.05 -23.46 -8.06
C VAL A 41 -27.96 -24.63 -7.72
N PRO A 42 -27.68 -25.90 -8.10
CA PRO A 42 -28.50 -27.04 -7.69
C PRO A 42 -28.55 -27.23 -6.18
N LEU A 43 -27.42 -27.02 -5.47
CA LEU A 43 -27.37 -27.12 -4.01
C LEU A 43 -28.31 -26.11 -3.35
N LEU A 44 -28.21 -24.83 -3.71
CA LEU A 44 -29.06 -23.78 -3.17
C LEU A 44 -30.53 -23.95 -3.57
N LEU A 45 -30.79 -24.40 -4.81
CA LEU A 45 -32.14 -24.70 -5.26
C LEU A 45 -32.74 -25.82 -4.43
N GLY A 46 -31.99 -26.88 -4.16
CA GLY A 46 -32.42 -27.99 -3.28
C GLY A 46 -32.73 -27.51 -1.85
N LEU A 47 -31.91 -26.61 -1.31
CA LEU A 47 -32.19 -26.00 0.00
C LEU A 47 -33.43 -25.12 -0.03
N CYS A 48 -33.69 -24.35 -1.08
CA CYS A 48 -34.88 -23.54 -1.23
C CYS A 48 -36.14 -24.41 -1.38
N LEU A 49 -36.06 -25.48 -2.17
CA LEU A 49 -37.17 -26.43 -2.33
C LEU A 49 -37.47 -27.17 -1.03
N GLY A 50 -36.44 -27.72 -0.37
CA GLY A 50 -36.58 -28.41 0.90
C GLY A 50 -37.13 -27.50 2.02
N GLY A 51 -36.54 -26.29 2.16
CA GLY A 51 -37.00 -25.28 3.11
C GLY A 51 -38.43 -24.83 2.84
N GLY A 52 -38.82 -24.65 1.56
CA GLY A 52 -40.16 -24.29 1.16
C GLY A 52 -41.21 -25.38 1.44
N LEU A 53 -40.84 -26.65 1.19
CA LEU A 53 -41.65 -27.81 1.53
C LEU A 53 -41.89 -27.94 3.03
N LEU A 54 -40.81 -27.77 3.85
CA LEU A 54 -40.92 -27.77 5.30
C LEU A 54 -41.86 -26.67 5.79
N CYS A 55 -41.72 -25.44 5.25
CA CYS A 55 -42.66 -24.36 5.59
C CYS A 55 -44.11 -24.67 5.22
N TYR A 56 -44.31 -25.32 4.10
CA TYR A 56 -45.67 -25.73 3.65
C TYR A 56 -46.25 -26.83 4.57
N CYS A 57 -45.47 -27.88 4.87
CA CYS A 57 -45.95 -29.02 5.68
C CYS A 57 -46.23 -28.61 7.14
N PHE A 58 -45.36 -27.76 7.72
CA PHE A 58 -45.51 -27.34 9.13
C PHE A 58 -46.25 -26.02 9.30
N ASN A 59 -46.78 -25.42 8.21
CA ASN A 59 -47.41 -24.10 8.21
C ASN A 59 -46.61 -23.03 8.96
N SER A 60 -45.25 -23.12 8.85
CA SER A 60 -44.33 -22.28 9.58
C SER A 60 -43.89 -21.07 8.72
N PRO A 61 -43.48 -19.95 9.38
CA PRO A 61 -42.95 -18.81 8.66
C PRO A 61 -41.61 -19.12 7.98
N THR A 62 -41.37 -18.51 6.81
CA THR A 62 -40.17 -18.67 6.00
C THR A 62 -38.92 -18.01 6.62
N ALA A 63 -39.07 -17.25 7.71
CA ALA A 63 -37.98 -16.47 8.30
C ALA A 63 -36.78 -17.34 8.75
N LEU A 64 -37.03 -18.48 9.40
CA LEU A 64 -35.98 -19.41 9.85
C LEU A 64 -35.27 -20.09 8.67
N PRO A 65 -35.96 -20.75 7.71
CA PRO A 65 -35.29 -21.29 6.53
C PRO A 65 -34.55 -20.25 5.70
N LEU A 66 -35.10 -19.04 5.55
CA LEU A 66 -34.44 -17.95 4.84
C LEU A 66 -33.12 -17.56 5.52
N LEU A 67 -33.12 -17.46 6.85
CA LEU A 67 -31.89 -17.18 7.62
C LEU A 67 -30.84 -18.27 7.42
N VAL A 68 -31.23 -19.55 7.54
CA VAL A 68 -30.33 -20.70 7.37
C VAL A 68 -29.74 -20.74 5.94
N ILE A 69 -30.57 -20.55 4.92
CA ILE A 69 -30.13 -20.54 3.52
C ILE A 69 -29.22 -19.36 3.24
N THR A 70 -29.52 -18.18 3.79
CA THR A 70 -28.68 -16.98 3.64
C THR A 70 -27.32 -17.17 4.30
N LEU A 71 -27.28 -17.76 5.49
CA LEU A 71 -26.02 -18.12 6.15
C LEU A 71 -25.21 -19.14 5.35
N ALA A 72 -25.87 -20.20 4.84
CA ALA A 72 -25.22 -21.20 3.99
C ALA A 72 -24.66 -20.58 2.70
N ALA A 73 -25.45 -19.71 2.04
CA ALA A 73 -25.02 -18.98 0.86
C ALA A 73 -23.82 -18.04 1.15
N SER A 74 -23.84 -17.34 2.30
CA SER A 74 -22.75 -16.47 2.73
C SER A 74 -21.47 -17.25 3.02
N LEU A 75 -21.58 -18.41 3.67
CA LEU A 75 -20.44 -19.31 3.92
C LEU A 75 -19.87 -19.88 2.61
N LEU A 76 -20.74 -20.29 1.69
CA LEU A 76 -20.36 -20.73 0.35
C LEU A 76 -19.62 -19.63 -0.40
N TYR A 77 -20.14 -18.42 -0.38
CA TYR A 77 -19.54 -17.23 -0.99
C TYR A 77 -18.12 -17.00 -0.46
N VAL A 78 -17.94 -16.93 0.86
CA VAL A 78 -16.62 -16.70 1.47
C VAL A 78 -15.64 -17.83 1.15
N LYS A 79 -16.05 -19.10 1.21
CA LYS A 79 -15.18 -20.26 0.94
C LYS A 79 -14.73 -20.36 -0.52
N THR A 80 -15.52 -19.86 -1.45
CA THR A 80 -15.23 -19.92 -2.90
C THR A 80 -14.34 -18.78 -3.39
N LEU A 81 -14.02 -17.81 -2.53
CA LEU A 81 -13.18 -16.66 -2.84
C LEU A 81 -11.78 -16.77 -2.25
N GLN A 82 -10.81 -16.16 -2.93
CA GLN A 82 -9.43 -15.91 -2.44
C GLN A 82 -9.29 -14.53 -1.77
N ALA A 83 -10.35 -13.73 -1.72
CA ALA A 83 -10.38 -12.42 -1.09
C ALA A 83 -10.33 -12.53 0.44
N SER A 84 -9.84 -11.48 1.12
CA SER A 84 -9.85 -11.40 2.58
C SER A 84 -11.28 -11.46 3.13
N LEU A 85 -11.45 -12.03 4.34
CA LEU A 85 -12.74 -12.13 5.02
C LEU A 85 -13.41 -10.75 5.20
N TRP A 86 -12.62 -9.71 5.42
CA TRP A 86 -13.14 -8.35 5.60
C TRP A 86 -13.74 -7.79 4.30
N LYS A 87 -13.05 -7.96 3.16
CA LYS A 87 -13.57 -7.54 1.85
C LYS A 87 -14.85 -8.31 1.48
N SER A 88 -14.79 -9.63 1.49
CA SER A 88 -15.91 -10.49 1.11
C SER A 88 -17.08 -10.41 2.11
N GLY A 89 -16.80 -10.41 3.41
CA GLY A 89 -17.82 -10.32 4.46
C GLY A 89 -18.59 -9.00 4.41
N THR A 90 -17.91 -7.88 4.22
CA THR A 90 -18.58 -6.57 4.11
C THR A 90 -19.53 -6.49 2.91
N ILE A 91 -19.11 -7.02 1.75
CA ILE A 91 -19.94 -7.07 0.55
C ILE A 91 -21.19 -7.93 0.80
N ALA A 92 -21.00 -9.12 1.37
CA ALA A 92 -22.11 -10.00 1.71
C ALA A 92 -23.10 -9.33 2.69
N LEU A 93 -22.59 -8.69 3.74
CA LEU A 93 -23.40 -7.97 4.71
C LEU A 93 -24.16 -6.79 4.07
N ALA A 94 -23.53 -6.03 3.18
CA ALA A 94 -24.17 -4.92 2.49
C ALA A 94 -25.35 -5.41 1.61
N VAL A 95 -25.15 -6.50 0.88
CA VAL A 95 -26.21 -7.13 0.09
C VAL A 95 -27.33 -7.64 1.00
N CYS A 96 -27.00 -8.35 2.08
CA CYS A 96 -27.97 -8.82 3.06
C CYS A 96 -28.78 -7.67 3.67
N ALA A 97 -28.17 -6.52 3.98
CA ALA A 97 -28.86 -5.36 4.53
C ALA A 97 -29.88 -4.77 3.56
N VAL A 98 -29.50 -4.60 2.28
CA VAL A 98 -30.43 -4.12 1.25
C VAL A 98 -31.60 -5.08 1.09
N PHE A 99 -31.34 -6.38 1.01
CA PHE A 99 -32.38 -7.39 0.84
C PHE A 99 -33.27 -7.54 2.09
N ALA A 100 -32.72 -7.31 3.30
CA ALA A 100 -33.54 -7.24 4.52
C ALA A 100 -34.51 -6.06 4.50
N CYS A 101 -34.09 -4.88 4.02
CA CYS A 101 -34.99 -3.72 3.84
C CYS A 101 -36.07 -4.02 2.82
N LEU A 102 -35.75 -4.66 1.72
CA LEU A 102 -36.73 -5.08 0.71
C LEU A 102 -37.73 -6.13 1.24
N ASN A 103 -37.22 -7.05 2.08
CA ASN A 103 -38.09 -8.03 2.74
C ASN A 103 -39.12 -7.35 3.66
N SER A 104 -38.70 -6.36 4.46
CA SER A 104 -39.61 -5.60 5.32
C SER A 104 -40.67 -4.84 4.51
N LEU A 105 -40.26 -4.22 3.40
CA LEU A 105 -41.21 -3.55 2.50
C LEU A 105 -42.21 -4.54 1.87
N SER A 106 -41.75 -5.71 1.46
CA SER A 106 -42.63 -6.76 0.90
C SER A 106 -43.64 -7.29 1.92
N ARG A 107 -43.23 -7.41 3.21
CA ARG A 107 -44.14 -7.74 4.32
C ARG A 107 -45.24 -6.69 4.47
N ALA A 108 -44.86 -5.40 4.42
CA ALA A 108 -45.80 -4.30 4.47
C ALA A 108 -46.84 -4.37 3.34
N ILE A 109 -46.38 -4.61 2.11
CA ILE A 109 -47.25 -4.77 0.93
C ILE A 109 -48.13 -6.00 1.08
N GLY A 110 -47.58 -7.12 1.54
CA GLY A 110 -48.36 -8.34 1.80
C GLY A 110 -49.50 -8.09 2.80
N THR A 111 -49.20 -7.40 3.91
CA THR A 111 -50.22 -7.03 4.91
C THR A 111 -51.26 -6.08 4.35
N ALA A 112 -50.86 -5.08 3.56
CA ALA A 112 -51.82 -4.17 2.92
C ALA A 112 -52.79 -4.89 1.97
N ILE A 113 -52.28 -5.87 1.20
CA ILE A 113 -53.12 -6.69 0.29
C ILE A 113 -54.05 -7.59 1.10
N THR A 114 -53.58 -8.25 2.16
CA THR A 114 -54.40 -9.14 3.00
C THR A 114 -55.53 -8.37 3.72
N LEU A 115 -55.22 -7.17 4.22
CA LEU A 115 -56.24 -6.29 4.80
C LEU A 115 -57.32 -5.89 3.77
N ARG A 116 -56.91 -5.53 2.55
CA ARG A 116 -57.83 -5.12 1.49
C ARG A 116 -58.71 -6.27 1.01
N GLN A 117 -58.18 -7.50 1.04
CA GLN A 117 -58.89 -8.70 0.61
C GLN A 117 -59.66 -9.40 1.74
N GLN A 118 -59.63 -8.85 2.95
CA GLN A 118 -60.29 -9.41 4.16
C GLN A 118 -59.92 -10.89 4.42
N LEU A 119 -58.64 -11.25 4.17
CA LEU A 119 -58.17 -12.61 4.40
C LEU A 119 -58.05 -12.88 5.92
N PRO A 120 -58.27 -14.15 6.36
CA PRO A 120 -58.18 -14.51 7.77
C PRO A 120 -56.81 -14.16 8.37
N PRO A 121 -56.75 -13.70 9.64
CA PRO A 121 -55.52 -13.32 10.31
C PRO A 121 -54.50 -14.47 10.50
N ASP A 122 -54.93 -15.72 10.39
CA ASP A 122 -54.09 -16.91 10.56
C ASP A 122 -53.25 -17.26 9.35
N LYS A 123 -53.37 -16.51 8.24
CA LYS A 123 -52.54 -16.73 7.05
C LYS A 123 -51.15 -16.08 7.18
N PRO A 124 -50.12 -16.74 6.65
CA PRO A 124 -48.75 -16.24 6.75
C PRO A 124 -48.56 -14.84 6.16
N TRP A 125 -47.55 -14.12 6.64
CA TRP A 125 -47.20 -12.71 6.36
C TRP A 125 -47.17 -12.28 4.89
N PHE A 126 -46.87 -13.22 3.97
CA PHE A 126 -46.75 -12.92 2.56
C PHE A 126 -47.93 -13.55 1.78
N CYS A 127 -48.61 -12.73 0.99
CA CYS A 127 -49.43 -13.24 -0.08
C CYS A 127 -48.58 -13.58 -1.31
N PHE A 128 -49.11 -14.42 -2.22
CA PHE A 128 -48.38 -14.84 -3.43
C PHE A 128 -47.94 -13.64 -4.30
N ALA A 129 -48.79 -12.62 -4.42
CA ALA A 129 -48.44 -11.39 -5.15
C ALA A 129 -47.27 -10.61 -4.53
N ALA A 130 -47.22 -10.53 -3.19
CA ALA A 130 -46.11 -9.89 -2.50
C ALA A 130 -44.77 -10.64 -2.70
N CYS A 131 -44.79 -11.99 -2.77
CA CYS A 131 -43.60 -12.79 -3.07
C CYS A 131 -43.09 -12.57 -4.50
N ILE A 132 -44.00 -12.49 -5.48
CA ILE A 132 -43.63 -12.17 -6.87
C ILE A 132 -43.01 -10.75 -6.94
N PHE A 133 -43.66 -9.78 -6.32
CA PHE A 133 -43.15 -8.41 -6.26
C PHE A 133 -41.76 -8.35 -5.63
N TYR A 134 -41.57 -9.02 -4.50
CA TYR A 134 -40.28 -9.08 -3.80
C TYR A 134 -39.16 -9.64 -4.70
N ASN A 135 -39.39 -10.79 -5.34
CA ASN A 135 -38.45 -11.36 -6.28
C ASN A 135 -38.15 -10.42 -7.45
N ALA A 136 -39.18 -9.85 -8.07
CA ALA A 136 -39.03 -8.93 -9.20
C ALA A 136 -38.19 -7.71 -8.82
N VAL A 137 -38.42 -7.10 -7.66
CA VAL A 137 -37.63 -5.96 -7.16
C VAL A 137 -36.18 -6.37 -6.84
N CYS A 138 -35.98 -7.53 -6.24
CA CYS A 138 -34.61 -8.03 -5.97
C CYS A 138 -33.80 -8.25 -7.25
N TRP A 139 -34.40 -8.84 -8.30
CA TRP A 139 -33.74 -8.99 -9.60
C TRP A 139 -33.51 -7.64 -10.29
N LEU A 140 -34.47 -6.72 -10.21
CA LEU A 140 -34.31 -5.37 -10.76
C LEU A 140 -33.18 -4.60 -10.10
N ILE A 141 -33.07 -4.66 -8.77
CA ILE A 141 -31.95 -4.03 -8.03
C ILE A 141 -30.62 -4.70 -8.39
N THR A 142 -30.59 -6.02 -8.51
CA THR A 142 -29.38 -6.75 -8.94
C THR A 142 -28.94 -6.33 -10.34
N ALA A 143 -29.88 -6.17 -11.27
CA ALA A 143 -29.61 -5.68 -12.63
C ALA A 143 -29.12 -4.21 -12.62
N ALA A 144 -29.79 -3.33 -11.87
CA ALA A 144 -29.40 -1.92 -11.76
C ALA A 144 -28.02 -1.73 -11.10
N ALA A 145 -27.71 -2.55 -10.10
CA ALA A 145 -26.43 -2.52 -9.40
C ALA A 145 -25.27 -3.21 -10.17
N TYR A 146 -25.55 -3.86 -11.31
CA TYR A 146 -24.51 -4.54 -12.10
C TYR A 146 -23.36 -3.62 -12.48
N TYR A 147 -23.67 -2.46 -13.04
CA TYR A 147 -22.64 -1.51 -13.49
C TYR A 147 -21.78 -0.96 -12.32
N PRO A 148 -22.35 -0.39 -11.23
CA PRO A 148 -21.54 0.06 -10.10
C PRO A 148 -20.78 -1.08 -9.40
N ALA A 149 -21.35 -2.29 -9.32
CA ALA A 149 -20.70 -3.44 -8.71
C ALA A 149 -19.48 -3.92 -9.49
N THR A 150 -19.59 -3.98 -10.84
CA THR A 150 -18.50 -4.48 -11.70
C THR A 150 -17.42 -3.46 -12.00
N HIS A 151 -17.66 -2.16 -11.82
CA HIS A 151 -16.71 -1.09 -12.08
C HIS A 151 -16.21 -0.46 -10.78
N ALA A 152 -17.06 0.25 -10.06
CA ALA A 152 -16.61 1.04 -8.92
C ALA A 152 -16.28 0.18 -7.70
N VAL A 153 -17.16 -0.75 -7.30
CA VAL A 153 -16.89 -1.63 -6.14
C VAL A 153 -15.75 -2.60 -6.45
N ARG A 154 -15.69 -3.12 -7.67
CA ARG A 154 -14.59 -3.99 -8.12
C ARG A 154 -13.24 -3.27 -8.01
N MET A 155 -13.14 -2.03 -8.47
CA MET A 155 -11.92 -1.22 -8.38
C MET A 155 -11.46 -1.06 -6.91
N MET A 156 -12.41 -0.86 -5.97
CA MET A 156 -12.11 -0.79 -4.55
C MET A 156 -11.63 -2.12 -3.96
N VAL A 157 -12.15 -3.24 -4.45
CA VAL A 157 -11.74 -4.58 -4.00
C VAL A 157 -10.35 -4.93 -4.48
N GLU A 158 -10.00 -4.54 -5.72
CA GLU A 158 -8.71 -4.81 -6.36
C GLU A 158 -7.59 -3.87 -5.85
N ASP A 159 -7.92 -2.71 -5.31
CA ASP A 159 -6.94 -1.75 -4.79
C ASP A 159 -6.60 -2.03 -3.31
N ASP A 160 -5.32 -2.30 -3.04
CA ASP A 160 -4.84 -2.59 -1.69
C ASP A 160 -4.78 -1.36 -0.77
N ASN A 161 -4.82 -0.14 -1.33
CA ASN A 161 -4.90 1.09 -0.54
C ASN A 161 -6.17 1.19 0.32
N PHE A 162 -7.23 0.44 -0.04
CA PHE A 162 -8.49 0.36 0.72
C PHE A 162 -8.49 -0.71 1.82
N ALA A 163 -7.40 -1.42 2.06
CA ALA A 163 -7.37 -2.52 3.03
C ALA A 163 -7.87 -2.08 4.42
N GLN A 164 -7.46 -0.90 4.88
CA GLN A 164 -7.87 -0.36 6.20
C GLN A 164 -9.34 0.05 6.25
N THR A 165 -9.89 0.53 5.15
CA THR A 165 -11.28 0.99 5.07
C THR A 165 -12.27 -0.17 5.24
N TRP A 166 -11.96 -1.36 4.75
CA TRP A 166 -12.81 -2.53 4.88
C TRP A 166 -13.04 -2.97 6.34
N TYR A 167 -12.12 -2.65 7.26
CA TYR A 167 -12.29 -2.93 8.69
C TYR A 167 -13.37 -2.09 9.37
N ALA A 168 -13.77 -0.97 8.80
CA ALA A 168 -14.81 -0.11 9.35
C ALA A 168 -16.18 -0.30 8.68
N PHE A 169 -16.19 -0.71 7.41
CA PHE A 169 -17.41 -0.68 6.58
C PHE A 169 -18.45 -1.74 6.89
N TRP A 170 -18.08 -2.86 7.48
CA TRP A 170 -19.04 -3.90 7.87
C TRP A 170 -20.01 -3.45 8.97
N VAL A 171 -19.63 -2.42 9.74
CA VAL A 171 -20.45 -1.91 10.86
C VAL A 171 -21.78 -1.35 10.37
N LEU A 172 -21.75 -0.55 9.31
CA LEU A 172 -22.94 0.10 8.77
C LEU A 172 -24.00 -0.90 8.29
N PRO A 173 -23.71 -1.87 7.39
CA PRO A 173 -24.66 -2.91 7.01
C PRO A 173 -25.20 -3.70 8.20
N LEU A 174 -24.35 -4.02 9.17
CA LEU A 174 -24.76 -4.74 10.36
C LEU A 174 -25.79 -3.95 11.16
N VAL A 175 -25.57 -2.66 11.39
CA VAL A 175 -26.53 -1.79 12.08
C VAL A 175 -27.89 -1.77 11.35
N PHE A 176 -27.88 -1.68 10.02
CA PHE A 176 -29.14 -1.73 9.24
C PHE A 176 -29.84 -3.08 9.33
N ILE A 177 -29.12 -4.19 9.35
CA ILE A 177 -29.70 -5.52 9.56
C ILE A 177 -30.34 -5.60 10.95
N LEU A 178 -29.65 -5.13 11.99
CA LEU A 178 -30.17 -5.13 13.36
C LEU A 178 -31.40 -4.23 13.51
N LEU A 179 -31.39 -3.03 12.91
CA LEU A 179 -32.55 -2.13 12.92
C LEU A 179 -33.73 -2.77 12.19
N ASN A 180 -33.51 -3.42 11.06
CA ASN A 180 -34.54 -4.14 10.33
C ASN A 180 -35.10 -5.29 11.16
N LEU A 181 -34.25 -6.07 11.82
CA LEU A 181 -34.67 -7.16 12.67
C LEU A 181 -35.50 -6.67 13.87
N PHE A 182 -35.10 -5.57 14.48
CA PHE A 182 -35.80 -4.94 15.59
C PHE A 182 -37.19 -4.43 15.18
N MET A 183 -37.32 -3.95 13.94
CA MET A 183 -38.61 -3.46 13.41
C MET A 183 -39.62 -4.56 13.09
N ILE A 184 -39.20 -5.83 12.95
CA ILE A 184 -40.13 -6.92 12.62
C ILE A 184 -41.09 -7.13 13.80
N PRO A 185 -42.38 -6.92 13.62
CA PRO A 185 -43.33 -7.12 14.71
C PRO A 185 -43.41 -8.60 15.10
N ARG A 186 -43.58 -8.84 16.38
CA ARG A 186 -43.62 -10.20 16.94
C ARG A 186 -44.84 -11.01 16.47
N TYR A 187 -45.97 -10.31 16.25
CA TYR A 187 -47.21 -10.92 15.79
C TYR A 187 -47.70 -10.27 14.51
N PRO A 188 -48.18 -11.03 13.52
CA PRO A 188 -48.76 -10.50 12.27
C PRO A 188 -49.91 -9.53 12.47
N THR A 189 -50.76 -9.80 13.46
CA THR A 189 -51.92 -8.98 13.81
C THR A 189 -51.56 -7.57 14.24
N THR A 190 -50.36 -7.32 14.73
CA THR A 190 -49.90 -5.99 15.13
C THR A 190 -49.85 -5.02 13.96
N LEU A 191 -49.46 -5.49 12.77
CA LEU A 191 -49.49 -4.64 11.55
C LEU A 191 -50.89 -4.34 11.02
N GLN A 192 -51.91 -5.07 11.48
CA GLN A 192 -53.27 -4.87 11.06
C GLN A 192 -54.02 -3.82 11.91
N THR A 193 -53.39 -3.32 12.98
CA THR A 193 -53.97 -2.37 13.92
C THR A 193 -53.65 -0.93 13.58
N GLY A 194 -54.70 -0.11 13.31
CA GLY A 194 -54.64 1.33 13.20
C GLY A 194 -53.57 1.90 12.26
N ARG A 195 -52.74 2.82 12.77
CA ARG A 195 -51.66 3.49 12.02
C ARG A 195 -50.37 2.70 11.94
N VAL A 196 -50.30 1.52 12.59
CA VAL A 196 -49.02 0.76 12.70
C VAL A 196 -48.51 0.35 11.34
N LEU A 197 -49.38 -0.09 10.43
CA LEU A 197 -48.95 -0.44 9.06
C LEU A 197 -48.39 0.76 8.30
N GLN A 198 -49.02 1.94 8.43
CA GLN A 198 -48.53 3.16 7.76
C GLN A 198 -47.15 3.55 8.27
N VAL A 199 -46.95 3.55 9.60
CA VAL A 199 -45.64 3.84 10.20
C VAL A 199 -44.61 2.80 9.74
N TYR A 200 -44.95 1.51 9.72
CA TYR A 200 -44.08 0.45 9.28
C TYR A 200 -43.62 0.61 7.81
N ILE A 201 -44.55 1.00 6.91
CA ILE A 201 -44.24 1.29 5.50
C ILE A 201 -43.28 2.46 5.40
N VAL A 202 -43.59 3.59 6.06
CA VAL A 202 -42.76 4.80 6.02
C VAL A 202 -41.37 4.50 6.54
N MET A 203 -41.25 3.81 7.67
CA MET A 203 -39.98 3.45 8.26
C MET A 203 -39.17 2.47 7.38
N SER A 204 -39.83 1.48 6.75
CA SER A 204 -39.18 0.55 5.83
C SER A 204 -38.63 1.25 4.58
N ILE A 205 -39.38 2.20 4.02
CA ILE A 205 -38.95 3.03 2.88
C ILE A 205 -37.79 3.93 3.31
N ALA A 206 -37.90 4.58 4.48
CA ALA A 206 -36.85 5.45 4.99
C ALA A 206 -35.55 4.69 5.24
N LEU A 207 -35.60 3.49 5.84
CA LEU A 207 -34.43 2.63 6.04
C LEU A 207 -33.81 2.18 4.72
N LEU A 208 -34.61 1.78 3.75
CA LEU A 208 -34.11 1.41 2.42
C LEU A 208 -33.43 2.60 1.74
N PHE A 209 -34.06 3.77 1.73
CA PHE A 209 -33.49 4.98 1.17
C PHE A 209 -32.18 5.36 1.87
N LEU A 210 -32.17 5.36 3.21
CA LEU A 210 -30.98 5.68 4.00
C LEU A 210 -29.85 4.69 3.74
N MET A 211 -30.14 3.40 3.66
CA MET A 211 -29.15 2.36 3.31
C MET A 211 -28.55 2.57 1.92
N LEU A 212 -29.37 2.84 0.91
CA LEU A 212 -28.91 3.12 -0.45
C LEU A 212 -28.09 4.43 -0.50
N PHE A 213 -28.54 5.45 0.20
CA PHE A 213 -27.85 6.74 0.31
C PHE A 213 -26.45 6.58 0.94
N PHE A 214 -26.34 5.87 2.07
CA PHE A 214 -25.05 5.61 2.68
C PHE A 214 -24.13 4.75 1.80
N ASN A 215 -24.66 3.75 1.10
CA ASN A 215 -23.86 2.99 0.14
C ASN A 215 -23.37 3.87 -1.02
N ALA A 216 -24.18 4.80 -1.51
CA ALA A 216 -23.80 5.74 -2.56
C ALA A 216 -22.72 6.72 -2.07
N ILE A 217 -22.89 7.33 -0.89
CA ILE A 217 -21.88 8.21 -0.28
C ILE A 217 -20.55 7.45 -0.11
N PHE A 218 -20.62 6.23 0.42
CA PHE A 218 -19.47 5.39 0.58
C PHE A 218 -18.71 5.16 -0.73
N LEU A 219 -19.43 4.81 -1.78
CA LEU A 219 -18.86 4.60 -3.11
C LEU A 219 -18.19 5.88 -3.65
N LEU A 220 -18.85 7.03 -3.52
CA LEU A 220 -18.31 8.33 -3.94
C LEU A 220 -17.06 8.70 -3.14
N MET A 221 -17.09 8.50 -1.82
CA MET A 221 -15.94 8.77 -0.94
C MET A 221 -14.74 7.89 -1.33
N ALA A 222 -14.96 6.62 -1.58
CA ALA A 222 -13.93 5.70 -2.01
C ALA A 222 -13.30 6.11 -3.34
N ILE A 223 -14.12 6.45 -4.35
CA ILE A 223 -13.62 6.95 -5.65
C ILE A 223 -12.80 8.23 -5.45
N SER A 224 -13.26 9.15 -4.59
CA SER A 224 -12.56 10.40 -4.29
C SER A 224 -11.19 10.16 -3.63
N ILE A 225 -11.12 9.28 -2.63
CA ILE A 225 -9.87 8.93 -1.94
C ILE A 225 -8.85 8.33 -2.93
N ASN A 226 -9.28 7.41 -3.79
CA ASN A 226 -8.40 6.80 -4.79
C ASN A 226 -7.88 7.83 -5.79
N ARG A 227 -8.77 8.71 -6.28
CA ARG A 227 -8.36 9.80 -7.17
C ARG A 227 -7.32 10.72 -6.52
N ASN A 228 -7.54 11.10 -5.26
CA ASN A 228 -6.60 11.94 -4.53
C ASN A 228 -5.24 11.24 -4.31
N ALA A 229 -5.24 9.96 -3.97
CA ALA A 229 -4.01 9.18 -3.82
C ALA A 229 -3.20 9.12 -5.13
N ARG A 230 -3.87 8.89 -6.28
CA ARG A 230 -3.22 8.92 -7.60
C ARG A 230 -2.65 10.29 -7.94
N LEU A 231 -3.40 11.36 -7.69
CA LEU A 231 -2.91 12.73 -7.92
C LEU A 231 -1.70 13.06 -7.04
N GLN A 232 -1.68 12.59 -5.79
CA GLN A 232 -0.52 12.76 -4.91
C GLN A 232 0.71 12.02 -5.44
N GLN A 233 0.56 10.79 -5.91
CA GLN A 233 1.67 10.02 -6.51
C GLN A 233 2.21 10.71 -7.78
N GLU A 234 1.33 11.20 -8.64
CA GLU A 234 1.70 11.93 -9.85
C GLU A 234 2.45 13.23 -9.52
N ASN A 235 1.96 14.00 -8.55
CA ASN A 235 2.63 15.21 -8.08
C ASN A 235 4.02 14.92 -7.48
N GLN A 236 4.16 13.84 -6.70
CA GLN A 236 5.45 13.42 -6.17
C GLN A 236 6.42 13.03 -7.29
N PHE A 237 5.94 12.32 -8.30
CA PHE A 237 6.75 11.94 -9.45
C PHE A 237 7.22 13.17 -10.22
N LEU A 238 6.32 14.13 -10.51
CA LEU A 238 6.65 15.39 -11.18
C LEU A 238 7.66 16.21 -10.38
N SER A 239 7.51 16.31 -9.07
CA SER A 239 8.46 17.03 -8.20
C SER A 239 9.86 16.40 -8.21
N MET A 240 9.94 15.05 -8.21
CA MET A 240 11.22 14.36 -8.38
C MET A 240 11.87 14.61 -9.74
N GLN A 241 11.09 14.62 -10.82
CA GLN A 241 11.60 14.95 -12.16
C GLN A 241 12.14 16.37 -12.22
N GLN A 242 11.42 17.33 -11.65
CA GLN A 242 11.86 18.72 -11.58
C GLN A 242 13.17 18.87 -10.80
N GLN A 243 13.28 18.22 -9.64
CA GLN A 243 14.51 18.24 -8.85
C GLN A 243 15.70 17.63 -9.60
N ARG A 244 15.48 16.51 -10.33
CA ARG A 244 16.52 15.93 -11.20
C ARG A 244 16.95 16.89 -12.30
N TYR A 245 16.00 17.57 -12.93
CA TYR A 245 16.27 18.55 -13.98
C TYR A 245 17.12 19.73 -13.44
N GLU A 246 16.75 20.26 -12.28
CA GLU A 246 17.49 21.36 -11.62
C GLU A 246 18.91 20.93 -11.24
N SER A 247 19.08 19.71 -10.69
CA SER A 247 20.40 19.16 -10.39
C SER A 247 21.26 18.97 -11.63
N LEU A 248 20.68 18.46 -12.72
CA LEU A 248 21.37 18.31 -13.99
C LEU A 248 21.79 19.66 -14.58
N LYS A 249 20.91 20.65 -14.53
CA LYS A 249 21.19 22.01 -14.98
C LYS A 249 22.34 22.64 -14.19
N ALA A 250 22.33 22.48 -12.86
CA ALA A 250 23.42 22.96 -12.00
C ALA A 250 24.76 22.27 -12.34
N ALA A 251 24.77 20.94 -12.53
CA ALA A 251 25.97 20.21 -12.93
C ALA A 251 26.50 20.63 -14.30
N ILE A 252 25.62 20.90 -15.29
CA ILE A 252 26.01 21.42 -16.61
C ILE A 252 26.67 22.79 -16.49
N GLU A 253 26.10 23.69 -15.68
CA GLU A 253 26.65 25.03 -15.50
C GLU A 253 28.00 24.98 -14.78
N GLU A 254 28.15 24.15 -13.73
CA GLU A 254 29.44 23.92 -13.06
C GLU A 254 30.49 23.37 -14.01
N ALA A 255 30.13 22.38 -14.83
CA ALA A 255 31.04 21.83 -15.84
C ALA A 255 31.43 22.87 -16.90
N ARG A 256 30.51 23.75 -17.26
CA ARG A 256 30.79 24.87 -18.19
C ARG A 256 31.76 25.86 -17.58
N GLN A 257 31.57 26.22 -16.31
CA GLN A 257 32.45 27.13 -15.59
C GLN A 257 33.86 26.55 -15.44
N THR A 258 33.92 25.29 -15.01
CA THR A 258 35.22 24.58 -14.90
C THR A 258 35.97 24.55 -16.23
N ARG A 259 35.26 24.27 -17.34
CA ARG A 259 35.87 24.28 -18.68
C ARG A 259 36.33 25.67 -19.12
N HIS A 260 35.59 26.70 -18.75
CA HIS A 260 35.98 28.09 -19.02
C HIS A 260 37.27 28.44 -18.27
N ASP A 261 37.32 28.09 -16.99
CA ASP A 261 38.49 28.36 -16.13
C ASP A 261 39.76 27.59 -16.58
N MET A 262 39.56 26.30 -16.96
CA MET A 262 40.65 25.53 -17.57
C MET A 262 41.18 26.16 -18.87
N ARG A 263 40.26 26.64 -19.74
CA ARG A 263 40.66 27.32 -20.98
C ARG A 263 41.45 28.60 -20.69
N HIS A 264 41.03 29.37 -19.69
CA HIS A 264 41.71 30.57 -19.26
C HIS A 264 43.11 30.27 -18.75
N GLN A 265 43.29 29.22 -17.94
CA GLN A 265 44.58 28.75 -17.45
C GLN A 265 45.49 28.28 -18.59
N MET A 266 44.96 27.53 -19.55
CA MET A 266 45.72 27.08 -20.72
C MET A 266 46.18 28.24 -21.59
N ASN A 267 45.33 29.25 -21.80
CA ASN A 267 45.70 30.45 -22.56
C ASN A 267 46.81 31.25 -21.87
N GLN A 268 46.79 31.34 -20.53
CA GLN A 268 47.87 32.00 -19.77
C GLN A 268 49.20 31.24 -19.89
N LEU A 269 49.14 29.89 -19.79
CA LEU A 269 50.32 29.05 -19.99
C LEU A 269 50.90 29.19 -21.42
N SER A 270 50.03 29.22 -22.44
CA SER A 270 50.44 29.40 -23.84
C SER A 270 51.11 30.77 -24.07
N ALA A 271 50.51 31.85 -23.52
CA ALA A 271 51.08 33.18 -23.62
C ALA A 271 52.50 33.33 -22.99
N LEU A 272 52.67 32.72 -21.80
CA LEU A 272 53.97 32.68 -21.13
C LEU A 272 55.01 31.86 -21.90
N ALA A 273 54.61 30.78 -22.53
CA ALA A 273 55.46 29.94 -23.36
C ALA A 273 55.86 30.65 -24.66
N GLU A 274 54.91 31.35 -25.33
CA GLU A 274 55.14 32.12 -26.55
C GLU A 274 56.06 33.33 -26.29
N ALA A 275 55.95 33.95 -25.10
CA ALA A 275 56.84 35.04 -24.70
C ALA A 275 58.26 34.57 -24.29
N GLY A 276 58.51 33.29 -24.26
CA GLY A 276 59.81 32.72 -23.80
C GLY A 276 60.11 32.93 -22.32
N ASP A 277 59.11 33.34 -21.50
CA ASP A 277 59.26 33.59 -20.07
C ASP A 277 59.16 32.27 -19.27
N LEU A 278 60.29 31.58 -19.25
CA LEU A 278 60.42 30.30 -18.53
C LEU A 278 60.29 30.42 -17.01
N ASP A 279 60.69 31.54 -16.45
CA ASP A 279 60.59 31.75 -14.98
C ASP A 279 59.15 32.08 -14.58
N GLY A 280 58.46 32.90 -15.34
CA GLY A 280 57.04 33.14 -15.18
C GLY A 280 56.18 31.88 -15.36
N LEU A 281 56.54 31.03 -16.34
CA LEU A 281 55.87 29.74 -16.56
C LEU A 281 56.04 28.79 -15.35
N LYS A 282 57.26 28.68 -14.81
CA LYS A 282 57.54 27.86 -13.61
C LYS A 282 56.80 28.38 -12.38
N ALA A 283 56.81 29.71 -12.18
CA ALA A 283 56.10 30.32 -11.06
C ALA A 283 54.59 30.10 -11.14
N TYR A 284 53.98 30.21 -12.34
CA TYR A 284 52.55 29.96 -12.55
C TYR A 284 52.20 28.48 -12.31
N LEU A 285 53.00 27.54 -12.83
CA LEU A 285 52.81 26.10 -12.58
C LEU A 285 52.97 25.77 -11.10
N ALA A 286 53.98 26.28 -10.41
CA ALA A 286 54.16 26.06 -8.95
C ALA A 286 52.96 26.58 -8.16
N LYS A 287 52.39 27.76 -8.52
CA LYS A 287 51.19 28.32 -7.90
C LYS A 287 49.93 27.50 -8.19
N THR A 288 49.82 26.90 -9.37
CA THR A 288 48.69 26.08 -9.75
C THR A 288 48.77 24.69 -9.08
N VAL A 289 49.94 24.08 -9.04
CA VAL A 289 50.21 22.82 -8.36
C VAL A 289 50.04 22.94 -6.85
N SER A 290 50.44 24.05 -6.20
CA SER A 290 50.25 24.25 -4.76
C SER A 290 48.76 24.38 -4.35
N ARG A 291 47.85 24.57 -5.30
CA ARG A 291 46.39 24.53 -5.08
C ARG A 291 45.81 23.12 -5.14
N ILE A 292 46.56 22.17 -5.70
CA ILE A 292 46.20 20.75 -5.70
C ILE A 292 46.76 20.20 -4.39
N PRO A 293 45.94 19.63 -3.49
CA PRO A 293 46.45 19.03 -2.26
C PRO A 293 47.54 18.01 -2.59
N GLU A 294 48.71 18.13 -2.03
CA GLU A 294 49.77 17.11 -2.14
C GLU A 294 49.25 15.82 -1.48
N LEU A 295 48.95 14.84 -2.30
CA LEU A 295 48.61 13.47 -1.91
C LEU A 295 49.93 12.66 -1.85
N ASP A 296 50.83 13.04 -0.94
CA ASP A 296 52.10 12.35 -0.76
C ASP A 296 52.01 11.08 0.11
N MET A 297 50.79 10.65 0.44
CA MET A 297 50.56 9.43 1.23
C MET A 297 49.86 8.40 0.37
N SER A 298 50.57 7.35 -0.02
CA SER A 298 49.99 6.15 -0.62
C SER A 298 49.53 5.21 0.50
N PHE A 299 48.23 4.89 0.52
CA PHE A 299 47.61 4.02 1.54
C PHE A 299 47.55 2.57 1.08
N CYS A 300 47.46 2.31 -0.24
CA CYS A 300 47.41 0.97 -0.81
C CYS A 300 47.82 0.95 -2.29
N GLU A 301 47.98 -0.25 -2.86
CA GLU A 301 48.36 -0.44 -4.27
C GLU A 301 47.19 -0.14 -5.26
N ASN A 302 45.94 -0.21 -4.81
CA ASN A 302 44.82 0.12 -5.65
C ASN A 302 44.65 1.64 -5.78
N ARG A 303 44.89 2.18 -6.97
CA ARG A 303 44.93 3.63 -7.24
C ARG A 303 43.60 4.31 -6.99
N ALA A 304 42.48 3.65 -7.27
CA ALA A 304 41.16 4.24 -7.11
C ALA A 304 40.75 4.37 -5.63
N ALA A 305 40.99 3.31 -4.83
CA ALA A 305 40.81 3.34 -3.38
C ALA A 305 41.77 4.34 -2.70
N ASP A 306 43.03 4.35 -3.12
CA ASP A 306 44.05 5.28 -2.64
C ASP A 306 43.64 6.74 -2.83
N SER A 307 43.12 7.07 -4.02
CA SER A 307 42.63 8.42 -4.35
C SER A 307 41.43 8.83 -3.48
N VAL A 308 40.47 7.93 -3.25
CA VAL A 308 39.32 8.22 -2.42
C VAL A 308 39.72 8.47 -0.96
N VAL A 309 40.52 7.56 -0.39
CA VAL A 309 40.97 7.68 1.00
C VAL A 309 41.89 8.89 1.19
N GLY A 310 42.80 9.15 0.24
CA GLY A 310 43.65 10.32 0.24
C GLY A 310 42.90 11.64 0.24
N TYR A 311 41.82 11.74 -0.56
CA TYR A 311 40.97 12.92 -0.57
C TYR A 311 40.34 13.20 0.80
N TYR A 312 39.74 12.19 1.45
CA TYR A 312 39.14 12.38 2.78
C TYR A 312 40.17 12.58 3.88
N CYS A 313 41.36 11.98 3.76
CA CYS A 313 42.50 12.23 4.66
C CYS A 313 42.95 13.70 4.59
N ALA A 314 43.07 14.26 3.39
CA ALA A 314 43.42 15.67 3.20
C ALA A 314 42.35 16.61 3.78
N LEU A 315 41.04 16.30 3.57
CA LEU A 315 39.93 17.03 4.18
C LEU A 315 39.96 16.96 5.71
N ALA A 316 40.14 15.78 6.28
CA ALA A 316 40.23 15.56 7.73
C ALA A 316 41.41 16.34 8.35
N LYS A 317 42.56 16.31 7.70
CA LYS A 317 43.76 17.06 8.12
C LYS A 317 43.52 18.57 8.15
N ARG A 318 42.83 19.11 7.13
CA ARG A 318 42.48 20.53 7.05
C ARG A 318 41.54 20.96 8.20
N GLU A 319 40.60 20.11 8.59
CA GLU A 319 39.63 20.37 9.67
C GLU A 319 40.13 19.92 11.05
N GLY A 320 41.38 19.49 11.17
CA GLY A 320 42.00 19.04 12.42
C GLY A 320 41.37 17.76 12.99
N ILE A 321 40.87 16.87 12.14
CA ILE A 321 40.24 15.60 12.53
C ILE A 321 41.34 14.50 12.46
N PRO A 322 41.63 13.77 13.55
CA PRO A 322 42.51 12.60 13.51
C PRO A 322 41.97 11.54 12.54
N PHE A 323 42.78 11.18 11.55
CA PHE A 323 42.43 10.22 10.50
C PHE A 323 43.46 9.09 10.45
N CYS A 324 42.98 7.85 10.56
CA CYS A 324 43.81 6.65 10.46
C CYS A 324 43.27 5.73 9.37
N ALA A 325 44.13 5.36 8.41
CA ALA A 325 43.78 4.43 7.35
C ALA A 325 44.73 3.21 7.36
N LYS A 326 44.13 2.02 7.31
CA LYS A 326 44.83 0.74 7.20
C LYS A 326 44.23 -0.03 6.02
N LEU A 327 44.89 0.10 4.86
CA LEU A 327 44.37 -0.50 3.62
C LEU A 327 45.37 -1.57 3.13
N ASP A 328 44.88 -2.78 2.94
CA ASP A 328 45.59 -3.90 2.30
C ASP A 328 44.81 -4.33 1.06
N LEU A 329 44.89 -3.47 0.04
CA LEU A 329 44.16 -3.63 -1.22
C LEU A 329 45.16 -3.72 -2.38
N PRO A 330 45.28 -4.87 -3.05
CA PRO A 330 46.14 -5.06 -4.19
C PRO A 330 45.64 -4.25 -5.41
N GLN A 331 46.55 -4.07 -6.40
CA GLN A 331 46.25 -3.31 -7.61
C GLN A 331 44.98 -3.78 -8.34
N THR A 332 44.75 -5.10 -8.38
CA THR A 332 43.55 -5.71 -8.95
C THR A 332 42.70 -6.32 -7.86
N LEU A 333 41.43 -5.89 -7.78
CA LEU A 333 40.50 -6.34 -6.76
C LEU A 333 39.62 -7.47 -7.27
N PRO A 334 39.15 -8.40 -6.40
CA PRO A 334 38.22 -9.44 -6.77
C PRO A 334 36.79 -8.93 -6.94
N VAL A 335 36.50 -7.65 -6.66
CA VAL A 335 35.20 -7.00 -6.71
C VAL A 335 35.22 -5.84 -7.71
N ASP A 336 34.02 -5.37 -8.11
CA ASP A 336 33.94 -4.20 -8.99
C ASP A 336 34.55 -2.96 -8.32
N GLU A 337 35.47 -2.32 -9.00
CA GLU A 337 36.24 -1.19 -8.48
C GLU A 337 35.35 0.05 -8.25
N ILE A 338 34.36 0.25 -9.10
CA ILE A 338 33.42 1.38 -8.99
C ILE A 338 32.52 1.18 -7.77
N ASP A 339 31.97 -0.02 -7.59
CA ASP A 339 31.12 -0.37 -6.45
C ASP A 339 31.91 -0.21 -5.12
N MET A 340 33.20 -0.64 -5.08
CA MET A 340 34.07 -0.45 -3.93
C MET A 340 34.33 1.04 -3.65
N CYS A 341 34.67 1.83 -4.66
CA CYS A 341 34.93 3.27 -4.49
C CYS A 341 33.69 4.02 -4.03
N LEU A 342 32.50 3.65 -4.52
CA LEU A 342 31.24 4.22 -4.07
C LEU A 342 30.98 3.89 -2.59
N VAL A 343 31.26 2.65 -2.15
CA VAL A 343 31.12 2.26 -0.75
C VAL A 343 32.08 3.07 0.13
N LEU A 344 33.37 3.11 -0.22
CA LEU A 344 34.39 3.88 0.52
C LEU A 344 34.00 5.36 0.61
N SER A 345 33.64 5.97 -0.51
CA SER A 345 33.26 7.39 -0.57
C SER A 345 32.05 7.68 0.35
N ASN A 346 30.99 6.89 0.27
CA ASN A 346 29.78 7.06 1.10
C ASN A 346 30.08 6.89 2.60
N LEU A 347 30.91 5.92 2.96
CA LEU A 347 31.29 5.67 4.36
C LEU A 347 32.17 6.79 4.91
N LEU A 348 33.17 7.22 4.16
CA LEU A 348 34.09 8.29 4.56
C LEU A 348 33.42 9.66 4.59
N GLU A 349 32.50 9.95 3.66
CA GLU A 349 31.68 11.16 3.70
C GLU A 349 30.85 11.21 4.98
N ASN A 350 30.18 10.13 5.31
CA ASN A 350 29.36 10.04 6.54
C ASN A 350 30.22 10.20 7.80
N ALA A 351 31.41 9.56 7.83
CA ALA A 351 32.35 9.64 8.94
C ALA A 351 32.88 11.06 9.12
N PHE A 352 33.27 11.74 8.04
CA PHE A 352 33.75 13.11 8.04
C PHE A 352 32.69 14.08 8.54
N GLU A 353 31.49 14.02 8.00
CA GLU A 353 30.39 14.89 8.41
C GLU A 353 29.94 14.67 9.87
N ALA A 354 29.93 13.42 10.35
CA ALA A 354 29.62 13.11 11.74
C ALA A 354 30.70 13.67 12.67
N SER A 355 31.97 13.52 12.30
CA SER A 355 33.10 14.04 13.06
C SER A 355 33.12 15.58 13.13
N LEU A 356 32.68 16.29 12.08
CA LEU A 356 32.54 17.74 12.11
C LEU A 356 31.50 18.21 13.16
N ARG A 357 30.44 17.46 13.38
CA ARG A 357 29.42 17.77 14.40
C ARG A 357 29.84 17.40 15.82
N THR A 358 30.81 16.52 15.93
CA THR A 358 31.34 16.07 17.23
C THR A 358 32.32 17.09 17.83
N ALA A 359 32.32 17.19 19.17
CA ALA A 359 33.27 18.06 19.88
C ALA A 359 34.71 17.78 19.47
N PRO A 360 35.57 18.80 19.22
CA PRO A 360 36.91 18.64 18.67
C PRO A 360 37.78 17.60 19.37
N ALA A 361 37.71 17.53 20.72
CA ALA A 361 38.47 16.57 21.52
C ALA A 361 38.09 15.11 21.34
N ARG A 362 36.91 14.83 20.73
CA ARG A 362 36.37 13.49 20.53
C ARG A 362 36.39 13.05 19.06
N ARG A 363 36.81 13.94 18.15
CA ARG A 363 36.86 13.66 16.71
C ARG A 363 37.81 12.56 16.39
N LYS A 364 37.39 11.58 15.60
CA LYS A 364 38.19 10.45 15.16
C LYS A 364 37.56 9.84 13.92
N ILE A 365 38.39 9.47 12.94
CA ILE A 365 37.98 8.65 11.79
C ILE A 365 39.02 7.56 11.61
N GLU A 366 38.58 6.30 11.59
CA GLU A 366 39.39 5.16 11.22
C GLU A 366 38.76 4.43 10.05
N VAL A 367 39.56 4.03 9.07
CA VAL A 367 39.11 3.18 7.95
C VAL A 367 40.07 2.00 7.80
N THR A 368 39.51 0.81 7.69
CA THR A 368 40.26 -0.41 7.41
C THR A 368 39.62 -1.11 6.22
N ALA A 369 40.42 -1.50 5.23
CA ALA A 369 39.91 -2.29 4.12
C ALA A 369 40.96 -3.31 3.68
N TYR A 370 40.54 -4.54 3.45
CA TYR A 370 41.45 -5.63 3.05
C TYR A 370 40.71 -6.74 2.29
N VAL A 371 41.50 -7.49 1.51
CA VAL A 371 40.98 -8.70 0.84
C VAL A 371 41.02 -9.86 1.83
N HIS A 372 39.90 -10.36 2.25
CA HIS A 372 39.77 -11.43 3.25
C HIS A 372 39.92 -12.83 2.65
N ALA A 373 39.45 -13.05 1.45
CA ALA A 373 39.53 -14.32 0.72
C ALA A 373 39.57 -14.04 -0.79
N ALA A 374 39.81 -15.03 -1.62
CA ALA A 374 39.98 -14.85 -3.06
C ALA A 374 38.90 -14.03 -3.76
N ARG A 375 37.73 -13.88 -3.11
CA ARG A 375 36.57 -13.17 -3.67
C ARG A 375 35.84 -12.25 -2.67
N LEU A 376 36.48 -11.87 -1.56
CA LEU A 376 35.83 -11.07 -0.53
C LEU A 376 36.72 -9.86 -0.18
N VAL A 377 36.12 -8.68 -0.21
CA VAL A 377 36.71 -7.44 0.33
C VAL A 377 35.89 -7.02 1.54
N LEU A 378 36.60 -6.78 2.65
CA LEU A 378 36.02 -6.23 3.88
C LEU A 378 36.43 -4.77 4.02
N ILE A 379 35.46 -3.94 4.32
CA ILE A 379 35.62 -2.51 4.55
C ILE A 379 34.98 -2.19 5.90
N GLU A 380 35.74 -1.55 6.78
CA GLU A 380 35.26 -1.11 8.09
C GLU A 380 35.60 0.37 8.27
N THR A 381 34.65 1.17 8.68
CA THR A 381 34.86 2.56 9.08
C THR A 381 34.32 2.77 10.47
N GLU A 382 35.12 3.43 11.30
CA GLU A 382 34.76 3.84 12.65
C GLU A 382 34.94 5.34 12.79
N ASN A 383 33.97 6.03 13.34
CA ASN A 383 34.06 7.46 13.59
C ASN A 383 33.32 7.86 14.88
N ALA A 384 33.76 8.94 15.47
CA ALA A 384 33.00 9.56 16.55
C ALA A 384 31.73 10.27 16.01
N PHE A 385 30.66 10.25 16.79
CA PHE A 385 29.41 10.95 16.47
C PHE A 385 28.78 11.59 17.73
N ASP A 386 27.82 12.48 17.54
CA ASP A 386 27.18 13.28 18.58
C ASP A 386 26.12 12.51 19.43
N GLY A 387 25.84 11.25 19.10
CA GLY A 387 24.93 10.38 19.83
C GLY A 387 23.48 10.41 19.36
N GLU A 388 23.10 11.30 18.44
CA GLU A 388 21.75 11.34 17.89
C GLU A 388 21.61 10.47 16.62
N ILE A 389 20.91 9.35 16.74
CA ILE A 389 20.56 8.48 15.60
C ILE A 389 19.06 8.40 15.47
N ASN A 390 18.54 8.76 14.29
CA ASN A 390 17.16 8.59 13.93
C ASN A 390 16.99 7.28 13.13
N GLU A 391 16.70 6.20 13.84
CA GLU A 391 16.41 4.89 13.25
C GLU A 391 14.91 4.57 13.39
N ASN A 392 14.24 4.20 12.31
CA ASN A 392 12.86 3.74 12.32
C ASN A 392 12.77 2.43 11.51
N SER A 393 12.53 1.31 12.20
CA SER A 393 12.38 -0.03 11.59
C SER A 393 13.58 -0.47 10.72
N GLY A 394 14.83 -0.23 11.17
CA GLY A 394 16.05 -0.60 10.42
C GLY A 394 16.43 0.36 9.29
N VAL A 395 15.71 1.48 9.13
CA VAL A 395 16.02 2.52 8.15
C VAL A 395 16.62 3.73 8.89
N PHE A 396 17.88 4.01 8.63
CA PHE A 396 18.56 5.20 9.15
C PHE A 396 18.03 6.44 8.42
N ARG A 397 17.42 7.37 9.14
CA ARG A 397 17.05 8.69 8.62
C ARG A 397 18.21 9.67 8.84
N SER A 398 18.51 10.43 7.80
CA SER A 398 19.51 11.50 7.90
C SER A 398 19.09 12.51 8.97
N SER A 399 20.00 12.87 9.87
CA SER A 399 19.87 14.02 10.76
C SER A 399 20.00 15.37 10.04
N LYS A 400 20.22 15.37 8.72
CA LYS A 400 20.30 16.57 7.88
C LYS A 400 18.90 17.16 7.69
N ARG A 401 18.72 18.46 7.90
CA ARG A 401 17.46 19.20 7.64
C ARG A 401 16.95 19.09 6.18
N LYS A 402 17.74 18.61 5.21
CA LYS A 402 17.44 18.50 3.78
C LYS A 402 17.99 17.25 3.08
N GLY A 403 18.38 16.16 3.78
CA GLY A 403 18.93 14.97 3.13
C GLY A 403 18.22 13.67 3.57
N ASN A 404 17.75 12.90 2.61
CA ASN A 404 17.25 11.54 2.84
C ASN A 404 18.47 10.64 3.09
N GLY A 405 18.78 10.11 4.22
CA GLY A 405 19.87 9.20 4.58
C GLY A 405 20.32 8.18 3.50
N ILE A 406 20.63 8.70 2.31
CA ILE A 406 20.87 7.96 1.06
C ILE A 406 22.19 7.19 1.12
N GLY A 407 23.21 7.73 1.82
CA GLY A 407 24.54 7.15 1.82
C GLY A 407 24.59 5.72 2.39
N ILE A 408 24.05 5.47 3.57
CA ILE A 408 24.04 4.12 4.19
C ILE A 408 23.12 3.17 3.43
N GLN A 409 21.99 3.65 2.89
CA GLN A 409 21.11 2.85 2.04
C GLN A 409 21.79 2.45 0.73
N SER A 410 22.55 3.37 0.12
CA SER A 410 23.35 3.10 -1.07
C SER A 410 24.42 2.03 -0.79
N VAL A 411 25.13 2.14 0.34
CA VAL A 411 26.11 1.14 0.78
C VAL A 411 25.46 -0.24 0.96
N ARG A 412 24.31 -0.31 1.62
CA ARG A 412 23.56 -1.56 1.79
C ARG A 412 23.17 -2.17 0.45
N HIS A 413 22.61 -1.35 -0.44
CA HIS A 413 22.19 -1.80 -1.77
C HIS A 413 23.36 -2.36 -2.61
N ILE A 414 24.53 -1.67 -2.58
CA ILE A 414 25.72 -2.13 -3.30
C ILE A 414 26.22 -3.45 -2.71
N ALA A 415 26.29 -3.57 -1.36
CA ALA A 415 26.69 -4.80 -0.70
C ALA A 415 25.77 -5.97 -1.04
N GLU A 416 24.44 -5.79 -0.99
CA GLU A 416 23.47 -6.81 -1.36
C GLU A 416 23.57 -7.19 -2.85
N LYS A 417 23.74 -6.23 -3.75
CA LYS A 417 23.92 -6.45 -5.20
C LYS A 417 25.16 -7.30 -5.49
N SER A 418 26.25 -7.11 -4.73
CA SER A 418 27.46 -7.92 -4.86
C SER A 418 27.37 -9.30 -4.19
N GLY A 419 26.21 -9.65 -3.58
CA GLY A 419 26.04 -10.89 -2.81
C GLY A 419 26.78 -10.89 -1.47
N GLY A 420 27.14 -9.70 -0.98
CA GLY A 420 27.73 -9.46 0.33
C GLY A 420 26.70 -8.99 1.37
N ALA A 421 27.18 -8.28 2.39
CA ALA A 421 26.34 -7.77 3.48
C ALA A 421 26.94 -6.48 4.07
N SER A 422 26.10 -5.68 4.73
CA SER A 422 26.54 -4.54 5.52
C SER A 422 25.90 -4.57 6.91
N THR A 423 26.68 -4.17 7.91
CA THR A 423 26.25 -4.08 9.30
C THR A 423 26.68 -2.73 9.87
N VAL A 424 25.80 -2.11 10.61
CA VAL A 424 26.07 -0.85 11.30
C VAL A 424 25.85 -1.07 12.78
N THR A 425 26.81 -0.66 13.59
CA THR A 425 26.73 -0.69 15.05
C THR A 425 27.11 0.67 15.62
N TYR A 426 26.52 1.04 16.73
CA TYR A 426 26.84 2.29 17.41
C TYR A 426 26.76 2.09 18.92
N GLN A 427 27.83 2.48 19.59
CA GLN A 427 27.97 2.36 21.04
C GLN A 427 28.94 3.40 21.55
N ASP A 428 28.72 3.96 22.73
CA ASP A 428 29.63 4.85 23.45
C ASP A 428 30.13 6.08 22.64
N GLY A 429 29.29 6.59 21.74
CA GLY A 429 29.61 7.74 20.90
C GLY A 429 30.52 7.39 19.70
N LEU A 430 30.68 6.11 19.39
CA LEU A 430 31.35 5.59 18.20
C LEU A 430 30.31 4.96 17.27
N PHE A 431 30.42 5.27 15.98
CA PHE A 431 29.67 4.68 14.91
C PHE A 431 30.59 3.80 14.06
N CYS A 432 30.26 2.55 13.91
CA CYS A 432 31.03 1.58 13.15
C CYS A 432 30.19 0.98 12.03
N ALA A 433 30.62 1.07 10.80
CA ALA A 433 30.04 0.45 9.65
C ALA A 433 30.98 -0.59 9.05
N LYS A 434 30.49 -1.83 8.92
CA LYS A 434 31.22 -2.95 8.31
C LYS A 434 30.51 -3.37 7.04
N VAL A 435 31.23 -3.49 5.96
CA VAL A 435 30.74 -3.86 4.65
C VAL A 435 31.54 -5.00 4.07
N MET A 436 30.87 -5.99 3.58
CA MET A 436 31.45 -7.11 2.86
C MET A 436 31.00 -7.04 1.41
N LEU A 437 31.91 -6.97 0.47
CA LEU A 437 31.66 -7.07 -0.96
C LEU A 437 32.18 -8.42 -1.46
N ARG A 438 31.42 -9.04 -2.33
CA ARG A 438 31.76 -10.33 -2.95
C ARG A 438 31.90 -10.16 -4.45
N GLY A 439 32.97 -10.73 -5.04
CA GLY A 439 33.21 -10.75 -6.48
C GLY A 439 33.02 -12.11 -7.12
#